data_74cda5118dfdceb53cbdabafddaed12a
#
_entry.id   74cda5118dfdceb53cbdabafddaed12a
#
_cell.length_a   1.000
_cell.length_b   1.000
_cell.length_c   1.000
_cell.angle_alpha   90.00
_cell.angle_beta   90.00
_cell.angle_gamma   90.00
#
_symmetry.space_group_name_H-M   'P 1'
#
loop_
_entity.id
_entity.type
_entity.pdbx_description
1 polymer ?
#
loop_
_entity_poly.entity_id
_entity_poly.type
_entity_poly.pdbx_seq_one_letter_code
_entity_poly.pdbx_strand_id
1 'polypeptide(L)'
;MERVCVIGAGPSGITALKNILDQHLEAVAYDFNSDVGGNWIYSENESHSSVFETTHIISSKTLSQYEDFTFDDFEPDIPDYPSHDQLRRYFQAYAAKFNLYPHIEFNTLVKHCVRENDKTWKVTVEKDGIEKTETFTHLVV
;
A
#
# COMPACT_ATOMS: atom_id res chain seq x y z
N MET A 1 5.56 -8.39 -22.25
CA MET A 1 5.77 -8.71 -20.83
C MET A 1 4.65 -8.04 -20.05
N GLU A 2 4.03 -8.73 -19.14
CA GLU A 2 2.94 -8.16 -18.35
C GLU A 2 3.51 -7.30 -17.23
N ARG A 3 3.01 -6.08 -17.11
CA ARG A 3 3.42 -5.10 -16.12
C ARG A 3 2.20 -4.53 -15.40
N VAL A 4 2.19 -4.61 -14.08
CA VAL A 4 1.06 -4.24 -13.24
C VAL A 4 1.35 -2.95 -12.48
N CYS A 5 0.41 -2.00 -12.54
CA CYS A 5 0.42 -0.83 -11.65
C CYS A 5 -0.53 -1.08 -10.48
N VAL A 6 -0.06 -0.84 -9.26
CA VAL A 6 -0.88 -0.81 -8.05
C VAL A 6 -0.97 0.63 -7.56
N ILE A 7 -2.17 1.13 -7.32
CA ILE A 7 -2.37 2.48 -6.76
C ILE A 7 -2.60 2.37 -5.27
N GLY A 8 -1.66 2.89 -4.51
CA GLY A 8 -1.66 2.90 -3.06
C GLY A 8 -0.81 1.78 -2.44
N ALA A 9 -0.15 2.10 -1.33
CA ALA A 9 0.61 1.18 -0.49
C ALA A 9 0.00 1.08 0.92
N GLY A 10 -1.31 1.19 1.00
CA GLY A 10 -2.09 0.86 2.19
C GLY A 10 -2.22 -0.66 2.35
N PRO A 11 -3.00 -1.11 3.36
CA PRO A 11 -3.15 -2.55 3.66
C PRO A 11 -3.51 -3.41 2.45
N SER A 12 -4.43 -2.95 1.61
CA SER A 12 -4.86 -3.68 0.40
C SER A 12 -3.82 -3.65 -0.71
N GLY A 13 -3.16 -2.49 -0.89
CA GLY A 13 -2.17 -2.32 -1.95
C GLY A 13 -0.92 -3.18 -1.74
N ILE A 14 -0.42 -3.27 -0.50
CA ILE A 14 0.77 -4.12 -0.21
C ILE A 14 0.48 -5.61 -0.36
N THR A 15 -0.73 -6.08 -0.02
CA THR A 15 -1.11 -7.47 -0.25
C THR A 15 -1.31 -7.77 -1.73
N ALA A 16 -1.92 -6.85 -2.48
CA ALA A 16 -2.02 -6.97 -3.93
C ALA A 16 -0.63 -7.05 -4.57
N LEU A 17 0.26 -6.13 -4.22
CA LEU A 17 1.63 -6.09 -4.73
C LEU A 17 2.38 -7.40 -4.44
N LYS A 18 2.32 -7.89 -3.19
CA LYS A 18 2.93 -9.17 -2.78
C LYS A 18 2.44 -10.32 -3.65
N ASN A 19 1.13 -10.48 -3.80
CA ASN A 19 0.57 -11.59 -4.56
C ASN A 19 0.87 -11.50 -6.07
N ILE A 20 0.99 -10.29 -6.62
CA ILE A 20 1.40 -10.08 -8.03
C ILE A 20 2.85 -10.51 -8.21
N LEU A 21 3.75 -10.11 -7.30
CA LEU A 21 5.17 -10.49 -7.35
C LEU A 21 5.37 -12.00 -7.17
N ASP A 22 4.57 -12.66 -6.35
CA ASP A 22 4.58 -14.13 -6.18
C ASP A 22 4.23 -14.86 -7.48
N GLN A 23 3.49 -14.24 -8.38
CA GLN A 23 3.20 -14.77 -9.72
C GLN A 23 4.31 -14.44 -10.74
N HIS A 24 5.45 -13.90 -10.28
CA HIS A 24 6.58 -13.51 -11.12
C HIS A 24 6.24 -12.46 -12.19
N LEU A 25 5.23 -11.63 -11.91
CA LEU A 25 4.87 -10.50 -12.77
C LEU A 25 5.66 -9.26 -12.36
N GLU A 26 5.97 -8.40 -13.33
CA GLU A 26 6.54 -7.09 -13.03
C GLU A 26 5.46 -6.19 -12.44
N ALA A 27 5.74 -5.56 -11.30
CA ALA A 27 4.80 -4.65 -10.65
C ALA A 27 5.49 -3.45 -10.03
N VAL A 28 4.79 -2.33 -10.02
CA VAL A 28 5.14 -1.14 -9.23
C VAL A 28 3.88 -0.61 -8.54
N ALA A 29 4.03 -0.23 -7.28
CA ALA A 29 3.01 0.50 -6.54
C ALA A 29 3.40 1.97 -6.41
N TYR A 30 2.41 2.87 -6.51
CA TYR A 30 2.59 4.31 -6.27
C TYR A 30 1.79 4.72 -5.04
N ASP A 31 2.44 5.43 -4.13
CA ASP A 31 1.76 6.01 -2.97
C ASP A 31 2.20 7.47 -2.76
N PHE A 32 1.24 8.34 -2.44
CA PHE A 32 1.53 9.75 -2.16
C PHE A 32 2.15 9.96 -0.78
N ASN A 33 2.00 9.00 0.14
CA ASN A 33 2.67 9.01 1.44
C ASN A 33 4.17 8.69 1.30
N SER A 34 4.90 8.95 2.37
CA SER A 34 6.33 8.65 2.46
C SER A 34 6.64 7.22 2.90
N ASP A 35 5.62 6.45 3.30
CA ASP A 35 5.77 5.08 3.78
C ASP A 35 4.46 4.28 3.62
N VAL A 36 4.53 3.00 3.89
CA VAL A 36 3.42 2.05 3.90
C VAL A 36 2.48 2.30 5.08
N GLY A 37 1.19 2.14 4.86
CA GLY A 37 0.20 2.20 5.93
C GLY A 37 -1.14 2.81 5.54
N GLY A 38 -1.22 3.56 4.46
CA GLY A 38 -2.46 4.16 3.98
C GLY A 38 -3.12 5.05 5.04
N ASN A 39 -4.41 4.88 5.26
CA ASN A 39 -5.17 5.66 6.26
C ASN A 39 -4.74 5.42 7.73
N TRP A 40 -3.94 4.37 7.99
CA TRP A 40 -3.40 4.09 9.33
C TRP A 40 -2.19 4.95 9.69
N ILE A 41 -1.69 5.75 8.75
CA ILE A 41 -0.72 6.80 9.01
C ILE A 41 -1.49 8.01 9.54
N TYR A 42 -1.37 8.28 10.85
CA TYR A 42 -1.97 9.48 11.44
C TYR A 42 -1.36 10.75 10.86
N SER A 43 -2.19 11.72 10.53
CA SER A 43 -1.76 13.02 10.04
C SER A 43 -2.69 14.12 10.54
N GLU A 44 -2.12 15.23 11.01
CA GLU A 44 -2.84 16.47 11.33
C GLU A 44 -3.13 17.32 10.10
N ASN A 45 -2.61 16.92 8.93
CA ASN A 45 -2.86 17.64 7.69
C ASN A 45 -4.28 17.38 7.19
N GLU A 46 -5.10 18.42 7.12
CA GLU A 46 -6.51 18.35 6.69
C GLU A 46 -6.70 17.80 5.27
N SER A 47 -5.68 17.88 4.42
CA SER A 47 -5.71 17.31 3.07
C SER A 47 -5.42 15.81 3.03
N HIS A 48 -5.00 15.21 4.14
CA HIS A 48 -4.65 13.81 4.27
C HIS A 48 -5.78 13.05 4.96
N SER A 49 -6.40 12.11 4.25
CA SER A 49 -7.34 11.19 4.88
C SER A 49 -6.59 10.25 5.82
N SER A 50 -6.91 10.28 7.10
CA SER A 50 -6.27 9.43 8.10
C SER A 50 -7.21 9.10 9.26
N VAL A 51 -6.75 8.20 10.11
CA VAL A 51 -7.37 7.88 11.41
C VAL A 51 -7.21 9.03 12.39
N PHE A 52 -8.00 9.02 13.47
CA PHE A 52 -7.79 9.90 14.61
C PHE A 52 -6.61 9.39 15.47
N GLU A 53 -6.00 10.30 16.24
CA GLU A 53 -4.89 9.99 17.14
C GLU A 53 -5.20 8.85 18.12
N THR A 54 -6.45 8.72 18.55
CA THR A 54 -6.91 7.69 19.50
C THR A 54 -7.48 6.44 18.86
N THR A 55 -7.41 6.30 17.54
CA THR A 55 -8.04 5.19 16.84
C THR A 55 -7.38 3.85 17.16
N HIS A 56 -8.23 2.86 17.45
CA HIS A 56 -7.89 1.44 17.51
C HIS A 56 -8.76 0.68 16.50
N ILE A 57 -8.34 -0.51 16.07
CA ILE A 57 -9.22 -1.35 15.26
C ILE A 57 -10.42 -1.80 16.10
N ILE A 58 -11.55 -1.97 15.43
CA ILE A 58 -12.81 -2.42 16.05
C ILE A 58 -13.02 -3.93 15.95
N SER A 59 -12.26 -4.62 15.10
CA SER A 59 -12.16 -6.07 15.05
C SER A 59 -10.90 -6.52 15.79
N SER A 60 -10.92 -7.77 16.30
CA SER A 60 -9.75 -8.28 17.01
C SER A 60 -8.56 -8.49 16.07
N LYS A 61 -7.34 -8.50 16.64
CA LYS A 61 -6.10 -8.79 15.88
C LYS A 61 -6.20 -10.08 15.08
N THR A 62 -6.79 -11.14 15.66
CA THR A 62 -6.93 -12.43 14.99
C THR A 62 -7.84 -12.43 13.77
N LEU A 63 -8.83 -11.53 13.73
CA LEU A 63 -9.74 -11.38 12.59
C LEU A 63 -9.18 -10.40 11.54
N SER A 64 -8.21 -9.58 11.89
CA SER A 64 -7.68 -8.50 11.05
C SER A 64 -6.29 -8.77 10.50
N GLN A 65 -5.65 -9.84 10.95
CA GLN A 65 -4.31 -10.20 10.48
C GLN A 65 -4.32 -10.81 9.07
N TYR A 66 -3.19 -10.71 8.41
CA TYR A 66 -2.96 -11.44 7.18
C TYR A 66 -2.72 -12.92 7.46
N GLU A 67 -3.12 -13.79 6.54
CA GLU A 67 -2.94 -15.24 6.67
C GLU A 67 -1.45 -15.63 6.70
N ASP A 68 -0.63 -14.94 5.93
CA ASP A 68 0.79 -15.22 5.75
C ASP A 68 1.71 -14.39 6.67
N PHE A 69 1.14 -13.55 7.53
CA PHE A 69 1.86 -12.78 8.54
C PHE A 69 0.91 -12.39 9.68
N THR A 70 0.95 -13.14 10.77
CA THR A 70 0.08 -12.90 11.92
C THR A 70 0.62 -11.77 12.81
N PHE A 71 -0.23 -11.22 13.70
CA PHE A 71 0.25 -10.26 14.70
C PHE A 71 1.24 -10.90 15.68
N ASP A 72 1.10 -12.18 15.96
CA ASP A 72 2.04 -12.92 16.84
C ASP A 72 3.41 -13.11 16.16
N ASP A 73 3.47 -13.17 14.83
CA ASP A 73 4.74 -13.15 14.08
C ASP A 73 5.43 -11.78 14.14
N PHE A 74 4.65 -10.73 14.30
CA PHE A 74 5.13 -9.35 14.37
C PHE A 74 5.50 -8.93 15.79
N GLU A 75 4.55 -8.99 16.70
CA GLU A 75 4.68 -8.54 18.09
C GLU A 75 3.73 -9.37 18.97
N PRO A 76 4.20 -10.47 19.62
CA PRO A 76 3.34 -11.41 20.34
C PRO A 76 2.47 -10.79 21.43
N ASP A 77 2.99 -9.76 22.12
CA ASP A 77 2.31 -9.08 23.23
C ASP A 77 1.37 -7.94 22.79
N ILE A 78 1.15 -7.78 21.48
CA ILE A 78 0.25 -6.75 20.97
C ILE A 78 -1.19 -6.96 21.49
N PRO A 79 -1.91 -5.91 21.92
CA PRO A 79 -3.27 -6.03 22.43
C PRO A 79 -4.23 -6.62 21.40
N ASP A 80 -5.35 -7.18 21.87
CA ASP A 80 -6.40 -7.72 20.98
C ASP A 80 -6.99 -6.68 20.02
N TYR A 81 -6.97 -5.41 20.41
CA TYR A 81 -7.42 -4.27 19.61
C TYR A 81 -6.27 -3.27 19.44
N PRO A 82 -5.34 -3.51 18.50
CA PRO A 82 -4.19 -2.64 18.28
C PRO A 82 -4.57 -1.22 17.92
N SER A 83 -3.72 -0.27 18.35
CA SER A 83 -3.82 1.12 17.94
C SER A 83 -3.44 1.31 16.47
N HIS A 84 -3.80 2.48 15.91
CA HIS A 84 -3.41 2.82 14.53
C HIS A 84 -1.89 2.77 14.31
N ASP A 85 -1.09 3.17 15.30
CA ASP A 85 0.37 3.12 15.19
C ASP A 85 0.90 1.67 15.18
N GLN A 86 0.32 0.79 16.02
CA GLN A 86 0.67 -0.63 16.01
C GLN A 86 0.29 -1.28 14.67
N LEU A 87 -0.85 -0.89 14.08
CA LEU A 87 -1.23 -1.36 12.74
C LEU A 87 -0.29 -0.82 11.66
N ARG A 88 0.05 0.46 11.71
CA ARG A 88 1.02 1.05 10.77
C ARG A 88 2.34 0.28 10.80
N ARG A 89 2.88 0.02 11.99
CA ARG A 89 4.12 -0.76 12.15
C ARG A 89 3.98 -2.20 11.66
N TYR A 90 2.82 -2.82 11.86
CA TYR A 90 2.51 -4.15 11.35
C TYR A 90 2.54 -4.19 9.81
N PHE A 91 1.92 -3.23 9.13
CA PHE A 91 1.95 -3.14 7.67
C PHE A 91 3.36 -2.87 7.13
N GLN A 92 4.14 -2.04 7.81
CA GLN A 92 5.54 -1.80 7.46
C GLN A 92 6.38 -3.08 7.62
N ALA A 93 6.17 -3.83 8.70
CA ALA A 93 6.84 -5.12 8.92
C ALA A 93 6.45 -6.15 7.83
N TYR A 94 5.18 -6.18 7.42
CA TYR A 94 4.73 -7.00 6.29
C TYR A 94 5.49 -6.64 5.00
N ALA A 95 5.53 -5.37 4.66
CA ALA A 95 6.22 -4.90 3.46
C ALA A 95 7.72 -5.22 3.50
N ALA A 96 8.35 -5.11 4.66
CA ALA A 96 9.76 -5.48 4.84
C ALA A 96 9.98 -6.99 4.72
N LYS A 97 9.13 -7.80 5.37
CA LYS A 97 9.21 -9.27 5.33
C LYS A 97 9.17 -9.82 3.91
N PHE A 98 8.26 -9.29 3.09
CA PHE A 98 8.07 -9.73 1.71
C PHE A 98 8.86 -8.93 0.68
N ASN A 99 9.82 -8.09 1.13
CA ASN A 99 10.70 -7.30 0.28
C ASN A 99 9.93 -6.42 -0.74
N LEU A 100 8.86 -5.77 -0.30
CA LEU A 100 8.00 -4.98 -1.18
C LEU A 100 8.52 -3.55 -1.45
N TYR A 101 9.31 -2.98 -0.53
CA TYR A 101 9.81 -1.62 -0.62
C TYR A 101 10.50 -1.27 -1.95
N PRO A 102 11.33 -2.14 -2.56
CA PRO A 102 11.94 -1.87 -3.87
C PRO A 102 10.93 -1.73 -5.02
N HIS A 103 9.69 -2.15 -4.81
CA HIS A 103 8.61 -2.11 -5.80
C HIS A 103 7.58 -1.00 -5.52
N ILE A 104 7.85 -0.10 -4.56
CA ILE A 104 6.95 0.99 -4.19
C ILE A 104 7.65 2.33 -4.43
N GLU A 105 7.02 3.19 -5.21
CA GLU A 105 7.44 4.58 -5.37
C GLU A 105 6.60 5.47 -4.44
N PHE A 106 7.22 5.91 -3.34
CA PHE A 106 6.63 6.83 -2.37
C PHE A 106 6.72 8.29 -2.81
N ASN A 107 5.96 9.16 -2.12
CA ASN A 107 5.84 10.60 -2.43
C ASN A 107 5.45 10.83 -3.90
N THR A 108 4.64 9.93 -4.44
CA THR A 108 4.26 9.88 -5.84
C THR A 108 2.74 9.82 -5.96
N LEU A 109 2.15 10.90 -6.44
CA LEU A 109 0.70 11.01 -6.61
C LEU A 109 0.30 10.48 -7.98
N VAL A 110 -0.62 9.53 -8.03
CA VAL A 110 -1.27 9.14 -9.28
C VAL A 110 -2.32 10.20 -9.63
N LYS A 111 -2.07 10.92 -10.70
CA LYS A 111 -2.91 12.03 -11.18
C LYS A 111 -4.05 11.54 -12.07
N HIS A 112 -3.72 10.59 -12.93
CA HIS A 112 -4.63 10.20 -13.99
C HIS A 112 -4.34 8.79 -14.51
N CYS A 113 -5.40 8.02 -14.78
CA CYS A 113 -5.32 6.70 -15.40
C CYS A 113 -6.29 6.65 -16.57
N VAL A 114 -5.79 6.29 -17.74
CA VAL A 114 -6.60 6.16 -18.96
C VAL A 114 -6.37 4.79 -19.56
N ARG A 115 -7.47 4.09 -19.83
CA ARG A 115 -7.42 2.88 -20.65
C ARG A 115 -7.27 3.29 -22.11
N GLU A 116 -6.13 2.98 -22.72
CA GLU A 116 -5.83 3.40 -24.08
C GLU A 116 -6.49 2.48 -25.12
N ASN A 117 -6.55 1.19 -24.79
CA ASN A 117 -7.21 0.15 -25.59
C ASN A 117 -7.54 -1.04 -24.66
N ASP A 118 -8.00 -2.15 -25.22
CA ASP A 118 -8.38 -3.31 -24.42
C ASP A 118 -7.22 -3.98 -23.67
N LYS A 119 -5.98 -3.58 -23.92
CA LYS A 119 -4.76 -4.22 -23.39
C LYS A 119 -3.84 -3.33 -22.59
N THR A 120 -4.03 -2.01 -22.61
CA THR A 120 -3.06 -1.08 -22.00
C THR A 120 -3.70 0.06 -21.24
N TRP A 121 -3.02 0.44 -20.15
CA TRP A 121 -3.34 1.59 -19.32
C TRP A 121 -2.19 2.60 -19.37
N LYS A 122 -2.50 3.87 -19.57
CA LYS A 122 -1.57 4.98 -19.31
C LYS A 122 -1.83 5.53 -17.91
N VAL A 123 -0.80 5.52 -17.08
CA VAL A 123 -0.83 6.05 -15.72
C VAL A 123 0.09 7.26 -15.65
N THR A 124 -0.47 8.41 -15.32
CA THR A 124 0.28 9.65 -15.11
C THR A 124 0.47 9.86 -13.62
N VAL A 125 1.71 9.97 -13.20
CA VAL A 125 2.12 10.19 -11.81
C VAL A 125 2.90 11.48 -11.69
N GLU A 126 2.85 12.10 -10.51
CA GLU A 126 3.60 13.30 -10.16
C GLU A 126 4.46 13.05 -8.92
N LYS A 127 5.73 13.40 -9.03
CA LYS A 127 6.67 13.42 -7.92
C LYS A 127 7.51 14.69 -7.98
N ASP A 128 7.61 15.40 -6.85
CA ASP A 128 8.36 16.67 -6.74
C ASP A 128 7.96 17.70 -7.82
N GLY A 129 6.66 17.75 -8.19
CA GLY A 129 6.13 18.64 -9.22
C GLY A 129 6.45 18.21 -10.67
N ILE A 130 7.08 17.05 -10.86
CA ILE A 130 7.40 16.50 -12.17
C ILE A 130 6.44 15.38 -12.51
N GLU A 131 5.73 15.51 -13.62
CA GLU A 131 4.85 14.47 -14.12
C GLU A 131 5.58 13.53 -15.08
N LYS A 132 5.30 12.24 -14.95
CA LYS A 132 5.67 11.20 -15.95
C LYS A 132 4.46 10.33 -16.24
N THR A 133 4.39 9.80 -17.46
CA THR A 133 3.36 8.85 -17.87
C THR A 133 4.01 7.53 -18.24
N GLU A 134 3.52 6.46 -17.64
CA GLU A 134 3.98 5.09 -17.90
C GLU A 134 2.83 4.22 -18.40
N THR A 135 3.19 3.15 -19.14
CA THR A 135 2.22 2.20 -19.70
C THR A 135 2.26 0.87 -18.95
N PHE A 136 1.07 0.36 -18.64
CA PHE A 136 0.88 -0.90 -17.94
C PHE A 136 -0.12 -1.78 -18.67
N THR A 137 -0.01 -3.09 -18.50
CA THR A 137 -1.00 -4.05 -19.00
C THR A 137 -2.18 -4.20 -18.04
N HIS A 138 -1.96 -4.01 -16.75
CA HIS A 138 -2.96 -4.16 -15.69
C HIS A 138 -2.90 -3.02 -14.71
N LEU A 139 -4.05 -2.67 -14.15
CA LEU A 139 -4.22 -1.65 -13.12
C LEU A 139 -5.01 -2.23 -11.96
N VAL A 140 -4.48 -2.07 -10.75
CA VAL A 140 -5.13 -2.40 -9.47
C VAL A 140 -5.30 -1.11 -8.67
N VAL A 141 -6.53 -0.87 -8.18
CA VAL A 141 -6.89 0.34 -7.41
C VAL A 141 -7.46 -0.06 -6.06
#